data_0814248e3373a2038a5af56554449a31
#
_entry.id   0814248e3373a2038a5af56554449a31
#
_cell.length_a   1.000
_cell.length_b   1.000
_cell.length_c   1.000
_cell.angle_alpha   90.00
_cell.angle_beta   90.00
_cell.angle_gamma   90.00
#
_symmetry.space_group_name_H-M   'P 1'
#
loop_
_entity.id
_entity.type
_entity.pdbx_description
1 polymer ?
#
loop_
_entity_poly.entity_id
_entity_poly.type
_entity_poly.pdbx_seq_one_letter_code
_entity_poly.pdbx_strand_id
1 'polypeptide(L)'
;MPLLDFLASSTLAFVIFIGVLGLLIGSFLNVVVYRLPKMMENDWKAQSREMLGLPAEPEQPTFNLILPHSRCPHCAHQIRPWENLPVVSYLMLGGKCSQCKAPISKRYPLVELVCALLSAYVAWHFGFGWQTAAMLVLSWGLLAMSLIDADTQLLPDSLVLPLMWLGLIVNAFGLFTSLSDALWGAVAGYLSLWSVFWLFKLITGKEGMGYGDFKLLAMLGAWGGWQILPLTILLSSLVGAILGVIMMRLRNVESGTPIPFGPYLAIAGWIALLWGGQITDSYLQFAGFK
;
A
#
# COMPACT_ATOMS: atom_id res chain seq x y z
N MET A 1 27.41 -10.55 17.76
CA MET A 1 25.97 -10.67 17.44
C MET A 1 25.73 -11.81 16.44
N PRO A 2 25.69 -13.06 16.90
CA PRO A 2 25.79 -14.22 16.01
C PRO A 2 24.64 -14.35 15.00
N LEU A 3 23.44 -13.88 15.33
CA LEU A 3 22.29 -13.99 14.43
C LEU A 3 22.39 -13.01 13.24
N LEU A 4 22.76 -11.76 13.49
CA LEU A 4 22.89 -10.76 12.41
C LEU A 4 24.04 -11.12 11.46
N ASP A 5 25.16 -11.60 12.00
CA ASP A 5 26.31 -12.05 11.22
C ASP A 5 25.94 -13.28 10.36
N PHE A 6 25.15 -14.20 10.89
CA PHE A 6 24.62 -15.34 10.14
C PHE A 6 23.66 -14.90 9.03
N LEU A 7 22.73 -13.99 9.30
CA LEU A 7 21.79 -13.47 8.29
C LEU A 7 22.53 -12.66 7.21
N ALA A 8 23.56 -11.93 7.57
CA ALA A 8 24.37 -11.19 6.62
C ALA A 8 25.23 -12.12 5.71
N SER A 9 25.67 -13.28 6.24
CA SER A 9 26.50 -14.23 5.51
C SER A 9 25.70 -15.18 4.61
N SER A 10 24.40 -15.40 4.86
CA SER A 10 23.56 -16.35 4.12
C SER A 10 22.35 -15.68 3.52
N THR A 11 22.39 -15.39 2.23
CA THR A 11 21.26 -14.81 1.47
C THR A 11 19.99 -15.64 1.63
N LEU A 12 20.09 -16.98 1.56
CA LEU A 12 18.91 -17.83 1.70
C LEU A 12 18.28 -17.72 3.09
N ALA A 13 19.09 -17.75 4.15
CA ALA A 13 18.60 -17.60 5.52
C ALA A 13 17.94 -16.23 5.72
N PHE A 14 18.53 -15.16 5.17
CA PHE A 14 17.98 -13.82 5.24
C PHE A 14 16.63 -13.71 4.51
N VAL A 15 16.52 -14.21 3.28
CA VAL A 15 15.29 -14.22 2.49
C VAL A 15 14.17 -14.99 3.21
N ILE A 16 14.49 -16.17 3.76
CA ILE A 16 13.50 -16.95 4.53
C ILE A 16 13.07 -16.18 5.79
N PHE A 17 13.99 -15.60 6.53
CA PHE A 17 13.70 -14.82 7.73
C PHE A 17 12.79 -13.64 7.42
N ILE A 18 13.10 -12.86 6.39
CA ILE A 18 12.30 -11.71 5.96
C ILE A 18 10.95 -12.16 5.38
N GLY A 19 10.88 -13.29 4.68
CA GLY A 19 9.62 -13.87 4.23
C GLY A 19 8.68 -14.25 5.37
N VAL A 20 9.22 -14.87 6.44
CA VAL A 20 8.45 -15.18 7.65
C VAL A 20 8.01 -13.89 8.36
N LEU A 21 8.89 -12.89 8.47
CA LEU A 21 8.51 -11.58 8.98
C LEU A 21 7.39 -10.96 8.14
N GLY A 22 7.47 -11.07 6.82
CA GLY A 22 6.43 -10.62 5.88
C GLY A 22 5.07 -11.30 6.11
N LEU A 23 5.04 -12.60 6.47
CA LEU A 23 3.79 -13.27 6.87
C LEU A 23 3.17 -12.61 8.10
N LEU A 24 3.97 -12.37 9.14
CA LEU A 24 3.50 -11.74 10.40
C LEU A 24 2.98 -10.32 10.15
N ILE A 25 3.73 -9.54 9.39
CA ILE A 25 3.31 -8.18 9.00
C ILE A 25 2.04 -8.24 8.15
N GLY A 26 1.92 -9.16 7.20
CA GLY A 26 0.72 -9.34 6.37
C GLY A 26 -0.54 -9.62 7.20
N SER A 27 -0.42 -10.43 8.25
CA SER A 27 -1.51 -10.64 9.21
C SER A 27 -1.91 -9.36 9.94
N PHE A 28 -0.94 -8.55 10.36
CA PHE A 28 -1.19 -7.23 10.94
C PHE A 28 -1.80 -6.25 9.91
N LEU A 29 -1.33 -6.26 8.67
CA LEU A 29 -1.90 -5.42 7.60
C LEU A 29 -3.39 -5.69 7.36
N ASN A 30 -3.85 -6.93 7.48
CA ASN A 30 -5.28 -7.24 7.43
C ASN A 30 -6.08 -6.46 8.50
N VAL A 31 -5.51 -6.28 9.71
CA VAL A 31 -6.12 -5.48 10.77
C VAL A 31 -6.11 -4.00 10.41
N VAL A 32 -4.99 -3.48 9.91
CA VAL A 32 -4.84 -2.07 9.48
C VAL A 32 -5.85 -1.74 8.39
N VAL A 33 -5.91 -2.55 7.33
CA VAL A 33 -6.80 -2.35 6.17
C VAL A 33 -8.26 -2.29 6.59
N TYR A 34 -8.67 -3.12 7.56
CA TYR A 34 -10.05 -3.12 8.04
C TYR A 34 -10.36 -2.00 9.03
N ARG A 35 -9.43 -1.69 9.95
CA ARG A 35 -9.72 -0.79 11.07
C ARG A 35 -9.42 0.67 10.76
N LEU A 36 -8.33 0.96 10.06
CA LEU A 36 -7.89 2.34 9.82
C LEU A 36 -8.97 3.19 9.13
N PRO A 37 -9.65 2.75 8.06
CA PRO A 37 -10.72 3.52 7.46
C PRO A 37 -11.90 3.77 8.42
N LYS A 38 -12.25 2.78 9.26
CA LYS A 38 -13.31 2.93 10.26
C LYS A 38 -12.95 3.91 11.38
N MET A 39 -11.68 3.90 11.81
CA MET A 39 -11.18 4.89 12.76
C MET A 39 -11.30 6.29 12.19
N MET A 40 -10.85 6.49 10.95
CA MET A 40 -10.97 7.77 10.25
C MET A 40 -12.42 8.22 10.09
N GLU A 41 -13.32 7.31 9.73
CA GLU A 41 -14.76 7.62 9.63
C GLU A 41 -15.36 8.06 10.98
N ASN A 42 -14.98 7.40 12.06
CA ASN A 42 -15.42 7.77 13.41
C ASN A 42 -14.88 9.14 13.80
N ASP A 43 -13.60 9.42 13.52
CA ASP A 43 -13.00 10.73 13.81
C ASP A 43 -13.67 11.84 13.00
N TRP A 44 -13.95 11.62 11.71
CA TRP A 44 -14.66 12.59 10.87
C TRP A 44 -16.08 12.84 11.34
N LYS A 45 -16.81 11.80 11.78
CA LYS A 45 -18.15 11.96 12.39
C LYS A 45 -18.09 12.80 13.65
N ALA A 46 -17.13 12.53 14.54
CA ALA A 46 -16.95 13.29 15.77
C ALA A 46 -16.64 14.77 15.48
N GLN A 47 -15.69 15.05 14.58
CA GLN A 47 -15.34 16.42 14.17
C GLN A 47 -16.52 17.14 13.51
N SER A 48 -17.29 16.47 12.64
CA SER A 48 -18.45 17.05 11.98
C SER A 48 -19.54 17.41 12.98
N ARG A 49 -19.78 16.57 13.99
CA ARG A 49 -20.74 16.85 15.06
C ARG A 49 -20.33 18.04 15.91
N GLU A 50 -19.04 18.12 16.25
CA GLU A 50 -18.49 19.25 16.99
C GLU A 50 -18.66 20.56 16.21
N MET A 51 -18.33 20.58 14.91
CA MET A 51 -18.50 21.74 14.04
C MET A 51 -19.97 22.20 13.92
N LEU A 52 -20.91 21.25 13.96
CA LEU A 52 -22.34 21.52 13.88
C LEU A 52 -22.99 21.86 15.25
N GLY A 53 -22.20 21.87 16.33
CA GLY A 53 -22.71 22.10 17.70
C GLY A 53 -23.67 21.00 18.17
N LEU A 54 -23.59 19.79 17.60
CA LEU A 54 -24.43 18.67 18.01
C LEU A 54 -23.85 18.00 19.27
N PRO A 55 -24.71 17.43 20.14
CA PRO A 55 -24.25 16.72 21.32
C PRO A 55 -23.30 15.57 20.91
N ALA A 56 -22.24 15.36 21.72
CA ALA A 56 -21.33 14.25 21.55
C ALA A 56 -22.11 12.92 21.55
N GLU A 57 -21.63 11.97 20.76
CA GLU A 57 -22.18 10.60 20.87
C GLU A 57 -21.85 10.00 22.24
N PRO A 58 -22.72 9.10 22.75
CA PRO A 58 -22.39 8.34 23.97
C PRO A 58 -21.01 7.70 23.82
N GLU A 59 -20.22 7.68 24.89
CA GLU A 59 -18.89 7.09 24.90
C GLU A 59 -18.95 5.68 24.31
N GLN A 60 -18.35 5.52 23.15
CA GLN A 60 -18.22 4.21 22.51
C GLN A 60 -16.97 3.51 23.03
N PRO A 61 -16.98 2.16 23.12
CA PRO A 61 -15.78 1.42 23.51
C PRO A 61 -14.61 1.77 22.59
N THR A 62 -13.42 1.90 23.18
CA THR A 62 -12.20 2.23 22.45
C THR A 62 -12.01 1.35 21.23
N PHE A 63 -11.96 1.96 20.05
CA PHE A 63 -11.73 1.29 18.77
C PHE A 63 -10.44 1.81 18.15
N ASN A 64 -9.40 0.95 18.15
CA ASN A 64 -8.10 1.26 17.59
C ASN A 64 -7.49 0.00 16.94
N LEU A 65 -6.22 0.06 16.53
CA LEU A 65 -5.55 -1.09 15.90
C LEU A 65 -5.34 -2.28 16.86
N ILE A 66 -5.41 -2.07 18.17
CA ILE A 66 -5.19 -3.11 19.19
C ILE A 66 -6.53 -3.59 19.76
N LEU A 67 -7.42 -2.68 20.08
CA LEU A 67 -8.71 -2.95 20.74
C LEU A 67 -9.91 -2.66 19.81
N PRO A 68 -10.97 -3.47 19.92
CA PRO A 68 -11.10 -4.75 20.62
C PRO A 68 -10.26 -5.85 19.96
N HIS A 69 -9.95 -6.93 20.69
CA HIS A 69 -9.26 -8.09 20.08
C HIS A 69 -10.06 -8.66 18.91
N SER A 70 -9.35 -9.28 17.95
CA SER A 70 -9.97 -9.89 16.77
C SER A 70 -10.98 -10.96 17.16
N ARG A 71 -12.17 -10.92 16.56
CA ARG A 71 -13.29 -11.82 16.87
C ARG A 71 -13.91 -12.34 15.59
N CYS A 72 -14.49 -13.54 15.67
CA CYS A 72 -15.29 -14.08 14.60
C CYS A 72 -16.55 -13.20 14.39
N PRO A 73 -16.85 -12.73 13.16
CA PRO A 73 -18.02 -11.89 12.92
C PRO A 73 -19.36 -12.60 13.12
N HIS A 74 -19.38 -13.95 13.10
CA HIS A 74 -20.61 -14.74 13.22
C HIS A 74 -20.94 -15.15 14.67
N CYS A 75 -19.93 -15.51 15.48
CA CYS A 75 -20.16 -16.01 16.83
C CYS A 75 -19.49 -15.19 17.94
N ALA A 76 -18.81 -14.08 17.57
CA ALA A 76 -18.06 -13.23 18.48
C ALA A 76 -16.95 -13.94 19.29
N HIS A 77 -16.61 -15.21 18.93
CA HIS A 77 -15.47 -15.91 19.51
C HIS A 77 -14.20 -15.08 19.34
N GLN A 78 -13.49 -14.86 20.44
CA GLN A 78 -12.19 -14.17 20.42
C GLN A 78 -11.13 -15.07 19.78
N ILE A 79 -10.50 -14.59 18.70
CA ILE A 79 -9.46 -15.33 17.99
C ILE A 79 -8.23 -15.42 18.90
N ARG A 80 -7.77 -16.65 19.16
CA ARG A 80 -6.60 -16.91 20.00
C ARG A 80 -5.31 -16.69 19.20
N PRO A 81 -4.17 -16.40 19.85
CA PRO A 81 -2.91 -16.15 19.13
C PRO A 81 -2.51 -17.23 18.14
N TRP A 82 -2.70 -18.52 18.48
CA TRP A 82 -2.39 -19.65 17.57
C TRP A 82 -3.39 -19.84 16.44
N GLU A 83 -4.62 -19.30 16.58
CA GLU A 83 -5.62 -19.25 15.51
C GLU A 83 -5.35 -18.10 14.53
N ASN A 84 -4.41 -17.22 14.86
CA ASN A 84 -3.99 -16.08 14.04
C ASN A 84 -2.58 -16.26 13.46
N LEU A 85 -2.01 -17.48 13.50
CA LEU A 85 -0.74 -17.78 12.84
C LEU A 85 -0.93 -17.65 11.31
N PRO A 86 -0.17 -16.76 10.64
CA PRO A 86 -0.42 -16.45 9.23
C PRO A 86 -0.37 -17.69 8.35
N VAL A 87 -1.35 -17.83 7.44
CA VAL A 87 -1.53 -18.95 6.51
C VAL A 87 -1.69 -20.30 7.21
N VAL A 88 -0.84 -20.61 8.20
CA VAL A 88 -0.81 -21.91 8.89
C VAL A 88 -2.13 -22.19 9.58
N SER A 89 -2.66 -21.23 10.37
CA SER A 89 -3.93 -21.41 11.08
C SER A 89 -5.09 -21.59 10.12
N TYR A 90 -5.09 -20.85 9.01
CA TYR A 90 -6.11 -21.01 7.96
C TYR A 90 -6.13 -22.43 7.39
N LEU A 91 -4.97 -23.01 7.09
CA LEU A 91 -4.83 -24.36 6.58
C LEU A 91 -5.23 -25.40 7.64
N MET A 92 -4.78 -25.26 8.89
CA MET A 92 -5.10 -26.17 10.00
C MET A 92 -6.59 -26.18 10.34
N LEU A 93 -7.25 -25.01 10.26
CA LEU A 93 -8.70 -24.89 10.52
C LEU A 93 -9.56 -25.21 9.29
N GLY A 94 -8.94 -25.54 8.16
CA GLY A 94 -9.66 -25.79 6.90
C GLY A 94 -10.46 -24.59 6.41
N GLY A 95 -9.97 -23.35 6.67
CA GLY A 95 -10.63 -22.11 6.28
C GLY A 95 -11.93 -21.82 7.04
N LYS A 96 -12.11 -22.35 8.25
CA LYS A 96 -13.35 -22.22 9.04
C LYS A 96 -13.05 -21.80 10.48
N CYS A 97 -13.99 -21.04 11.08
CA CYS A 97 -13.89 -20.69 12.49
C CYS A 97 -13.79 -21.93 13.38
N SER A 98 -12.94 -21.90 14.38
CA SER A 98 -12.74 -23.01 15.33
C SER A 98 -14.03 -23.37 16.09
N GLN A 99 -14.87 -22.39 16.42
CA GLN A 99 -16.11 -22.58 17.17
C GLN A 99 -17.34 -22.83 16.28
N CYS A 100 -17.72 -21.84 15.46
CA CYS A 100 -18.99 -21.92 14.72
C CYS A 100 -18.88 -22.50 13.31
N LYS A 101 -17.66 -22.84 12.87
CA LYS A 101 -17.37 -23.41 11.53
C LYS A 101 -17.74 -22.50 10.35
N ALA A 102 -18.11 -21.26 10.60
CA ALA A 102 -18.33 -20.27 9.53
C ALA A 102 -17.05 -20.09 8.69
N PRO A 103 -17.18 -19.89 7.35
CA PRO A 103 -16.03 -19.77 6.46
C PRO A 103 -15.23 -18.48 6.75
N ILE A 104 -13.92 -18.61 6.74
CA ILE A 104 -12.96 -17.49 6.81
C ILE A 104 -12.65 -17.07 5.37
N SER A 105 -12.66 -15.76 5.09
CA SER A 105 -12.34 -15.23 3.77
C SER A 105 -10.93 -15.63 3.34
N LYS A 106 -10.80 -16.09 2.09
CA LYS A 106 -9.50 -16.40 1.45
C LYS A 106 -8.60 -15.17 1.29
N ARG A 107 -9.16 -13.98 1.42
CA ARG A 107 -8.42 -12.72 1.35
C ARG A 107 -7.34 -12.64 2.43
N TYR A 108 -7.64 -13.08 3.67
CA TYR A 108 -6.68 -13.03 4.78
C TYR A 108 -5.36 -13.75 4.46
N PRO A 109 -5.36 -15.06 4.19
CA PRO A 109 -4.13 -15.77 3.86
C PRO A 109 -3.49 -15.29 2.53
N LEU A 110 -4.28 -14.76 1.59
CA LEU A 110 -3.75 -14.20 0.35
C LEU A 110 -2.92 -12.94 0.61
N VAL A 111 -3.41 -12.02 1.43
CA VAL A 111 -2.67 -10.80 1.82
C VAL A 111 -1.38 -11.16 2.57
N GLU A 112 -1.45 -12.12 3.48
CA GLU A 112 -0.29 -12.62 4.22
C GLU A 112 0.78 -13.20 3.27
N LEU A 113 0.36 -14.02 2.32
CA LEU A 113 1.26 -14.64 1.34
C LEU A 113 1.87 -13.58 0.39
N VAL A 114 1.06 -12.65 -0.12
CA VAL A 114 1.55 -11.55 -0.97
C VAL A 114 2.57 -10.70 -0.22
N CYS A 115 2.28 -10.35 1.04
CA CYS A 115 3.21 -9.58 1.87
C CYS A 115 4.52 -10.34 2.08
N ALA A 116 4.47 -11.66 2.33
CA ALA A 116 5.65 -12.50 2.48
C ALA A 116 6.48 -12.58 1.19
N LEU A 117 5.84 -12.78 0.04
CA LEU A 117 6.52 -12.85 -1.26
C LEU A 117 7.17 -11.53 -1.64
N LEU A 118 6.49 -10.40 -1.44
CA LEU A 118 7.07 -9.07 -1.65
C LEU A 118 8.27 -8.84 -0.74
N SER A 119 8.15 -9.22 0.54
CA SER A 119 9.23 -9.07 1.52
C SER A 119 10.44 -9.94 1.17
N ALA A 120 10.22 -11.20 0.83
CA ALA A 120 11.26 -12.13 0.40
C ALA A 120 11.96 -11.65 -0.88
N TYR A 121 11.19 -11.12 -1.83
CA TYR A 121 11.73 -10.57 -3.07
C TYR A 121 12.63 -9.34 -2.80
N VAL A 122 12.18 -8.39 -1.96
CA VAL A 122 12.97 -7.22 -1.56
C VAL A 122 14.28 -7.66 -0.88
N ALA A 123 14.21 -8.64 0.02
CA ALA A 123 15.40 -9.18 0.70
C ALA A 123 16.37 -9.85 -0.28
N TRP A 124 15.84 -10.58 -1.27
CA TRP A 124 16.67 -11.20 -2.31
C TRP A 124 17.31 -10.16 -3.23
N HIS A 125 16.58 -9.10 -3.60
CA HIS A 125 17.03 -8.09 -4.56
C HIS A 125 18.11 -7.17 -3.96
N PHE A 126 17.93 -6.69 -2.72
CA PHE A 126 18.85 -5.73 -2.09
C PHE A 126 19.87 -6.38 -1.14
N GLY A 127 19.65 -7.63 -0.73
CA GLY A 127 20.50 -8.29 0.27
C GLY A 127 20.32 -7.68 1.68
N PHE A 128 21.25 -8.01 2.58
CA PHE A 128 21.24 -7.52 3.96
C PHE A 128 21.74 -6.07 4.03
N GLY A 129 20.86 -5.11 4.37
CA GLY A 129 21.23 -3.70 4.45
C GLY A 129 20.07 -2.75 4.71
N TRP A 130 20.39 -1.45 4.82
CA TRP A 130 19.41 -0.40 5.07
C TRP A 130 18.44 -0.20 3.90
N GLN A 131 18.87 -0.47 2.67
CA GLN A 131 17.99 -0.42 1.50
C GLN A 131 16.86 -1.43 1.63
N THR A 132 17.15 -2.65 2.04
CA THR A 132 16.13 -3.67 2.31
C THR A 132 15.16 -3.21 3.41
N ALA A 133 15.67 -2.72 4.54
CA ALA A 133 14.83 -2.26 5.64
C ALA A 133 13.88 -1.14 5.20
N ALA A 134 14.40 -0.14 4.50
CA ALA A 134 13.61 0.96 3.97
C ALA A 134 12.56 0.48 2.96
N MET A 135 12.97 -0.34 1.98
CA MET A 135 12.06 -0.83 0.93
C MET A 135 10.98 -1.76 1.46
N LEU A 136 11.24 -2.52 2.54
CA LEU A 136 10.22 -3.32 3.23
C LEU A 136 9.12 -2.43 3.82
N VAL A 137 9.48 -1.36 4.53
CA VAL A 137 8.52 -0.41 5.11
C VAL A 137 7.67 0.22 4.02
N LEU A 138 8.28 0.65 2.92
CA LEU A 138 7.55 1.18 1.76
C LEU A 138 6.60 0.12 1.17
N SER A 139 7.08 -1.10 0.93
CA SER A 139 6.29 -2.18 0.32
C SER A 139 5.06 -2.54 1.17
N TRP A 140 5.21 -2.61 2.48
CA TRP A 140 4.10 -2.87 3.41
C TRP A 140 3.09 -1.73 3.43
N GLY A 141 3.56 -0.48 3.42
CA GLY A 141 2.71 0.69 3.31
C GLY A 141 1.94 0.75 1.99
N LEU A 142 2.61 0.49 0.86
CA LEU A 142 1.97 0.43 -0.46
C LEU A 142 0.92 -0.68 -0.54
N LEU A 143 1.21 -1.86 0.03
CA LEU A 143 0.23 -2.95 0.09
C LEU A 143 -0.99 -2.58 0.92
N ALA A 144 -0.80 -1.97 2.10
CA ALA A 144 -1.90 -1.50 2.95
C ALA A 144 -2.75 -0.45 2.23
N MET A 145 -2.11 0.58 1.66
CA MET A 145 -2.80 1.66 0.94
C MET A 145 -3.56 1.14 -0.29
N SER A 146 -2.96 0.21 -1.05
CA SER A 146 -3.62 -0.43 -2.20
C SER A 146 -4.89 -1.19 -1.80
N LEU A 147 -4.85 -1.89 -0.68
CA LEU A 147 -6.00 -2.65 -0.19
C LEU A 147 -7.07 -1.73 0.40
N ILE A 148 -6.69 -0.67 1.10
CA ILE A 148 -7.62 0.34 1.63
C ILE A 148 -8.32 1.05 0.48
N ASP A 149 -7.56 1.51 -0.52
CA ASP A 149 -8.12 2.21 -1.67
C ASP A 149 -9.04 1.32 -2.51
N ALA A 150 -8.67 0.05 -2.70
CA ALA A 150 -9.53 -0.93 -3.37
C ALA A 150 -10.88 -1.16 -2.66
N ASP A 151 -10.92 -1.02 -1.33
CA ASP A 151 -12.13 -1.24 -0.53
C ASP A 151 -12.98 0.02 -0.33
N THR A 152 -12.31 1.16 -0.12
CA THR A 152 -12.96 2.38 0.39
C THR A 152 -12.71 3.62 -0.46
N GLN A 153 -11.82 3.52 -1.47
CA GLN A 153 -11.37 4.65 -2.30
C GLN A 153 -10.76 5.79 -1.46
N LEU A 154 -10.13 5.41 -0.35
CA LEU A 154 -9.43 6.32 0.55
C LEU A 154 -7.94 5.99 0.57
N LEU A 155 -7.11 7.02 0.49
CA LEU A 155 -5.67 6.95 0.72
C LEU A 155 -5.36 7.72 2.01
N PRO A 156 -5.17 7.03 3.16
CA PRO A 156 -4.98 7.68 4.45
C PRO A 156 -3.73 8.54 4.51
N ASP A 157 -3.89 9.83 4.82
CA ASP A 157 -2.76 10.74 5.03
C ASP A 157 -1.82 10.26 6.16
N SER A 158 -2.36 9.56 7.15
CA SER A 158 -1.61 8.95 8.24
C SER A 158 -0.63 7.85 7.79
N LEU A 159 -0.77 7.32 6.57
CA LEU A 159 0.19 6.40 5.94
C LEU A 159 1.03 7.11 4.89
N VAL A 160 0.40 7.87 4.00
CA VAL A 160 1.07 8.50 2.85
C VAL A 160 2.12 9.52 3.31
N LEU A 161 1.76 10.45 4.21
CA LEU A 161 2.65 11.53 4.60
C LEU A 161 3.87 11.05 5.40
N PRO A 162 3.75 10.17 6.42
CA PRO A 162 4.92 9.63 7.09
C PRO A 162 5.86 8.87 6.15
N LEU A 163 5.31 8.10 5.19
CA LEU A 163 6.13 7.40 4.20
C LEU A 163 6.81 8.38 3.23
N MET A 164 6.15 9.47 2.85
CA MET A 164 6.77 10.52 2.03
C MET A 164 7.96 11.16 2.75
N TRP A 165 7.79 11.53 4.03
CA TRP A 165 8.89 12.07 4.84
C TRP A 165 10.00 11.05 5.04
N LEU A 166 9.66 9.78 5.28
CA LEU A 166 10.66 8.72 5.38
C LEU A 166 11.47 8.58 4.09
N GLY A 167 10.82 8.69 2.91
CA GLY A 167 11.49 8.69 1.61
C GLY A 167 12.54 9.79 1.49
N LEU A 168 12.20 11.02 1.91
CA LEU A 168 13.16 12.14 1.94
C LEU A 168 14.30 11.88 2.93
N ILE A 169 13.99 11.33 4.12
CA ILE A 169 15.00 11.05 5.16
C ILE A 169 16.00 9.99 4.67
N VAL A 170 15.54 8.87 4.12
CA VAL A 170 16.44 7.81 3.63
C VAL A 170 17.30 8.30 2.46
N ASN A 171 16.78 9.20 1.63
CA ASN A 171 17.51 9.81 0.53
C ASN A 171 18.43 10.96 0.96
N ALA A 172 18.25 11.53 2.16
CA ALA A 172 19.27 12.37 2.78
C ALA A 172 20.58 11.62 3.05
N PHE A 173 20.49 10.27 3.20
CA PHE A 173 21.64 9.36 3.29
C PHE A 173 22.01 8.74 1.94
N GLY A 174 21.36 9.12 0.85
CA GLY A 174 21.66 8.64 -0.51
C GLY A 174 21.31 7.17 -0.76
N LEU A 175 20.28 6.63 -0.09
CA LEU A 175 19.94 5.22 -0.18
C LEU A 175 19.47 4.79 -1.58
N PHE A 176 18.60 5.58 -2.22
CA PHE A 176 18.01 5.27 -3.53
C PHE A 176 18.32 6.33 -4.59
N THR A 177 18.27 7.61 -4.20
CA THR A 177 18.53 8.74 -5.09
C THR A 177 19.13 9.90 -4.29
N SER A 178 19.50 11.01 -4.96
CA SER A 178 19.92 12.22 -4.26
C SER A 178 18.76 12.89 -3.52
N LEU A 179 19.03 13.58 -2.41
CA LEU A 179 17.99 14.35 -1.69
C LEU A 179 17.34 15.40 -2.60
N SER A 180 18.12 16.03 -3.50
CA SER A 180 17.59 17.00 -4.46
C SER A 180 16.60 16.34 -5.41
N ASP A 181 16.94 15.19 -5.97
CA ASP A 181 16.05 14.46 -6.87
C ASP A 181 14.79 13.95 -6.15
N ALA A 182 14.94 13.50 -4.90
CA ALA A 182 13.82 13.08 -4.05
C ALA A 182 12.86 14.24 -3.77
N LEU A 183 13.40 15.44 -3.46
CA LEU A 183 12.61 16.64 -3.21
C LEU A 183 11.84 17.07 -4.48
N TRP A 184 12.55 17.19 -5.61
CA TRP A 184 11.91 17.52 -6.88
C TRP A 184 10.98 16.41 -7.36
N GLY A 185 11.27 15.17 -7.03
CA GLY A 185 10.38 14.04 -7.25
C GLY A 185 9.07 14.19 -6.50
N ALA A 186 9.11 14.55 -5.22
CA ALA A 186 7.90 14.80 -4.44
C ALA A 186 7.07 15.96 -5.01
N VAL A 187 7.72 17.07 -5.33
CA VAL A 187 7.07 18.27 -5.91
C VAL A 187 6.46 17.95 -7.27
N ALA A 188 7.24 17.38 -8.18
CA ALA A 188 6.79 17.03 -9.53
C ALA A 188 5.70 15.95 -9.51
N GLY A 189 5.81 14.95 -8.62
CA GLY A 189 4.81 13.91 -8.44
C GLY A 189 3.45 14.49 -8.04
N TYR A 190 3.43 15.39 -7.07
CA TYR A 190 2.21 16.06 -6.67
C TYR A 190 1.64 16.94 -7.81
N LEU A 191 2.46 17.83 -8.35
CA LEU A 191 2.01 18.83 -9.33
C LEU A 191 1.58 18.21 -10.66
N SER A 192 2.15 17.09 -11.09
CA SER A 192 1.77 16.43 -12.34
C SER A 192 0.31 15.97 -12.33
N LEU A 193 -0.10 15.18 -11.33
CA LEU A 193 -1.49 14.73 -11.23
C LEU A 193 -2.45 15.87 -10.82
N TRP A 194 -2.00 16.80 -9.98
CA TRP A 194 -2.76 17.99 -9.64
C TRP A 194 -3.07 18.85 -10.89
N SER A 195 -2.11 19.04 -11.78
CA SER A 195 -2.31 19.78 -13.03
C SER A 195 -3.30 19.08 -13.96
N VAL A 196 -3.18 17.76 -14.10
CA VAL A 196 -4.12 16.94 -14.88
C VAL A 196 -5.54 17.02 -14.31
N PHE A 197 -5.67 16.93 -12.98
CA PHE A 197 -6.95 17.05 -12.29
C PHE A 197 -7.64 18.38 -12.58
N TRP A 198 -6.92 19.50 -12.40
CA TRP A 198 -7.50 20.82 -12.64
C TRP A 198 -7.83 21.06 -14.12
N LEU A 199 -6.96 20.61 -15.03
CA LEU A 199 -7.23 20.69 -16.46
C LEU A 199 -8.49 19.91 -16.83
N PHE A 200 -8.63 18.69 -16.33
CA PHE A 200 -9.82 17.86 -16.56
C PHE A 200 -11.07 18.50 -15.95
N LYS A 201 -11.00 19.02 -14.73
CA LYS A 201 -12.12 19.67 -14.04
C LYS A 201 -12.56 20.95 -14.76
N LEU A 202 -11.61 21.75 -15.29
CA LEU A 202 -11.93 22.96 -16.07
C LEU A 202 -12.61 22.63 -17.40
N ILE A 203 -12.22 21.55 -18.07
CA ILE A 203 -12.79 21.16 -19.37
C ILE A 203 -14.14 20.45 -19.22
N THR A 204 -14.28 19.56 -18.23
CA THR A 204 -15.44 18.66 -18.11
C THR A 204 -16.43 19.05 -17.01
N GLY A 205 -16.02 19.91 -16.06
CA GLY A 205 -16.79 20.24 -14.86
C GLY A 205 -16.86 19.09 -13.83
N LYS A 206 -16.16 17.95 -14.07
CA LYS A 206 -16.20 16.75 -13.23
C LYS A 206 -14.88 16.53 -12.50
N GLU A 207 -14.93 15.91 -11.35
CA GLU A 207 -13.76 15.45 -10.63
C GLU A 207 -13.41 14.05 -11.11
N GLY A 208 -12.25 13.90 -11.76
CA GLY A 208 -11.84 12.63 -12.37
C GLY A 208 -10.96 11.74 -11.49
N MET A 209 -10.47 12.26 -10.33
CA MET A 209 -9.45 11.58 -9.53
C MET A 209 -9.49 12.10 -8.09
N GLY A 210 -9.07 11.29 -7.12
CA GLY A 210 -8.96 11.70 -5.72
C GLY A 210 -7.68 12.48 -5.41
N TYR A 211 -7.73 13.37 -4.42
CA TYR A 211 -6.54 14.11 -3.95
C TYR A 211 -5.48 13.19 -3.32
N GLY A 212 -5.85 11.99 -2.89
CA GLY A 212 -4.95 10.98 -2.36
C GLY A 212 -3.91 10.51 -3.36
N ASP A 213 -4.30 10.39 -4.64
CA ASP A 213 -3.42 9.93 -5.72
C ASP A 213 -2.24 10.88 -5.94
N PHE A 214 -2.47 12.20 -5.81
CA PHE A 214 -1.39 13.20 -5.94
C PHE A 214 -0.34 13.03 -4.84
N LYS A 215 -0.81 12.80 -3.61
CA LYS A 215 0.06 12.58 -2.44
C LYS A 215 0.80 11.25 -2.55
N LEU A 216 0.14 10.21 -3.06
CA LEU A 216 0.76 8.90 -3.29
C LEU A 216 1.88 9.01 -4.34
N LEU A 217 1.65 9.71 -5.46
CA LEU A 217 2.69 9.91 -6.47
C LEU A 217 3.82 10.81 -5.96
N ALA A 218 3.51 11.83 -5.14
CA ALA A 218 4.52 12.63 -4.45
C ALA A 218 5.39 11.78 -3.52
N MET A 219 4.77 10.88 -2.76
CA MET A 219 5.47 9.93 -1.91
C MET A 219 6.41 9.04 -2.73
N LEU A 220 5.93 8.45 -3.82
CA LEU A 220 6.77 7.63 -4.71
C LEU A 220 7.95 8.44 -5.27
N GLY A 221 7.72 9.69 -5.69
CA GLY A 221 8.77 10.61 -6.11
C GLY A 221 9.78 10.93 -5.02
N ALA A 222 9.35 11.04 -3.75
CA ALA A 222 10.25 11.21 -2.61
C ALA A 222 11.18 10.01 -2.39
N TRP A 223 10.77 8.79 -2.77
CA TRP A 223 11.58 7.58 -2.66
C TRP A 223 12.53 7.38 -3.84
N GLY A 224 12.06 7.56 -5.07
CA GLY A 224 12.83 7.19 -6.28
C GLY A 224 13.30 8.38 -7.13
N GLY A 225 13.02 9.61 -6.68
CA GLY A 225 13.33 10.81 -7.47
C GLY A 225 12.32 11.08 -8.59
N TRP A 226 12.51 12.19 -9.28
CA TRP A 226 11.63 12.58 -10.39
C TRP A 226 11.76 11.65 -11.61
N GLN A 227 12.87 10.93 -11.73
CA GLN A 227 13.19 10.05 -12.85
C GLN A 227 12.22 8.88 -12.98
N ILE A 228 11.65 8.39 -11.85
CA ILE A 228 10.69 7.28 -11.88
C ILE A 228 9.27 7.70 -12.25
N LEU A 229 8.94 9.00 -12.15
CA LEU A 229 7.56 9.49 -12.30
C LEU A 229 6.96 9.22 -13.69
N PRO A 230 7.66 9.49 -14.81
CA PRO A 230 7.10 9.24 -16.14
C PRO A 230 6.72 7.77 -16.34
N LEU A 231 7.59 6.85 -15.92
CA LEU A 231 7.34 5.41 -16.01
C LEU A 231 6.17 5.00 -15.10
N THR A 232 6.13 5.51 -13.87
CA THR A 232 5.05 5.23 -12.92
C THR A 232 3.69 5.68 -13.45
N ILE A 233 3.60 6.90 -13.97
CA ILE A 233 2.36 7.45 -14.55
C ILE A 233 1.93 6.63 -15.77
N LEU A 234 2.86 6.30 -16.66
CA LEU A 234 2.58 5.54 -17.88
C LEU A 234 2.06 4.14 -17.55
N LEU A 235 2.75 3.40 -16.68
CA LEU A 235 2.37 2.05 -16.30
C LEU A 235 1.03 2.02 -15.56
N SER A 236 0.83 2.93 -14.59
CA SER A 236 -0.42 2.99 -13.82
C SER A 236 -1.62 3.36 -14.70
N SER A 237 -1.45 4.31 -15.62
CA SER A 237 -2.50 4.73 -16.54
C SER A 237 -2.83 3.63 -17.55
N LEU A 238 -1.83 2.92 -18.08
CA LEU A 238 -2.03 1.80 -18.99
C LEU A 238 -2.80 0.66 -18.33
N VAL A 239 -2.36 0.22 -17.15
CA VAL A 239 -3.02 -0.86 -16.39
C VAL A 239 -4.42 -0.43 -15.97
N GLY A 240 -4.57 0.80 -15.47
CA GLY A 240 -5.87 1.36 -15.08
C GLY A 240 -6.86 1.43 -16.25
N ALA A 241 -6.40 1.86 -17.44
CA ALA A 241 -7.23 1.90 -18.63
C ALA A 241 -7.65 0.49 -19.08
N ILE A 242 -6.72 -0.46 -19.13
CA ILE A 242 -7.02 -1.85 -19.53
C ILE A 242 -8.04 -2.47 -18.57
N LEU A 243 -7.80 -2.40 -17.26
CA LEU A 243 -8.70 -2.98 -16.27
C LEU A 243 -10.04 -2.24 -16.22
N GLY A 244 -10.05 -0.91 -16.40
CA GLY A 244 -11.26 -0.13 -16.52
C GLY A 244 -12.15 -0.59 -17.69
N VAL A 245 -11.56 -0.78 -18.87
CA VAL A 245 -12.29 -1.31 -20.04
C VAL A 245 -12.80 -2.74 -19.81
N ILE A 246 -11.98 -3.59 -19.19
CA ILE A 246 -12.38 -4.96 -18.85
C ILE A 246 -13.56 -4.95 -17.87
N MET A 247 -13.50 -4.14 -16.81
CA MET A 247 -14.57 -4.05 -15.81
C MET A 247 -15.87 -3.53 -16.41
N MET A 248 -15.80 -2.50 -17.26
CA MET A 248 -16.98 -1.99 -17.98
C MET A 248 -17.64 -3.06 -18.87
N ARG A 249 -16.82 -3.86 -19.58
CA ARG A 249 -17.35 -4.91 -20.48
C ARG A 249 -17.89 -6.14 -19.75
N LEU A 250 -17.24 -6.57 -18.65
CA LEU A 250 -17.58 -7.82 -17.96
C LEU A 250 -18.66 -7.64 -16.88
N ARG A 251 -18.77 -6.46 -16.25
CA ARG A 251 -19.64 -6.24 -15.09
C ARG A 251 -20.83 -5.33 -15.36
N ASN A 252 -21.04 -4.86 -16.61
CA ASN A 252 -22.06 -3.85 -16.91
C ASN A 252 -22.04 -2.66 -15.93
N VAL A 253 -20.85 -2.29 -15.47
CA VAL A 253 -20.68 -1.16 -14.56
C VAL A 253 -21.03 0.11 -15.33
N GLU A 254 -21.96 0.90 -14.82
CA GLU A 254 -22.36 2.16 -15.45
C GLU A 254 -21.15 3.08 -15.63
N SER A 255 -21.11 3.76 -16.77
CA SER A 255 -20.10 4.76 -17.06
C SER A 255 -20.16 5.86 -16.00
N GLY A 256 -19.11 5.97 -15.18
CA GLY A 256 -19.02 6.94 -14.08
C GLY A 256 -18.80 6.33 -12.69
N THR A 257 -18.78 5.01 -12.57
CA THR A 257 -18.36 4.38 -11.30
C THR A 257 -16.87 4.65 -11.06
N PRO A 258 -16.48 5.29 -9.96
CA PRO A 258 -15.08 5.58 -9.68
C PRO A 258 -14.30 4.28 -9.48
N ILE A 259 -13.16 4.18 -10.18
CA ILE A 259 -12.23 3.04 -10.09
C ILE A 259 -11.08 3.47 -9.19
N PRO A 260 -10.70 2.68 -8.17
CA PRO A 260 -9.56 3.00 -7.32
C PRO A 260 -8.28 3.03 -8.18
N PHE A 261 -7.59 4.18 -8.21
CA PHE A 261 -6.37 4.36 -8.99
C PHE A 261 -5.11 4.07 -8.18
N GLY A 262 -5.19 4.21 -6.87
CA GLY A 262 -4.08 4.00 -5.94
C GLY A 262 -3.37 2.65 -6.08
N PRO A 263 -4.06 1.50 -6.21
CA PRO A 263 -3.41 0.21 -6.40
C PRO A 263 -2.52 0.15 -7.64
N TYR A 264 -2.97 0.72 -8.75
CA TYR A 264 -2.19 0.74 -10.00
C TYR A 264 -0.97 1.64 -9.88
N LEU A 265 -1.14 2.79 -9.22
CA LEU A 265 -0.06 3.73 -8.94
C LEU A 265 0.98 3.12 -8.01
N ALA A 266 0.54 2.43 -6.96
CA ALA A 266 1.41 1.74 -6.00
C ALA A 266 2.23 0.63 -6.66
N ILE A 267 1.61 -0.23 -7.47
CA ILE A 267 2.29 -1.30 -8.19
C ILE A 267 3.27 -0.73 -9.21
N ALA A 268 2.85 0.26 -10.00
CA ALA A 268 3.69 0.91 -11.00
C ALA A 268 4.90 1.60 -10.36
N GLY A 269 4.70 2.32 -9.24
CA GLY A 269 5.77 2.97 -8.50
C GLY A 269 6.75 1.96 -7.87
N TRP A 270 6.24 0.86 -7.33
CA TRP A 270 7.09 -0.21 -6.80
C TRP A 270 7.95 -0.85 -7.89
N ILE A 271 7.39 -1.12 -9.07
CA ILE A 271 8.11 -1.61 -10.25
C ILE A 271 9.16 -0.58 -10.71
N ALA A 272 8.79 0.69 -10.79
CA ALA A 272 9.68 1.76 -11.23
C ALA A 272 10.85 1.98 -10.26
N LEU A 273 10.64 1.79 -8.95
CA LEU A 273 11.71 1.84 -7.94
C LEU A 273 12.72 0.70 -8.09
N LEU A 274 12.26 -0.50 -8.44
CA LEU A 274 13.12 -1.68 -8.55
C LEU A 274 13.82 -1.79 -9.89
N TRP A 275 13.12 -1.50 -10.98
CA TRP A 275 13.61 -1.74 -12.35
C TRP A 275 13.50 -0.52 -13.26
N GLY A 276 13.15 0.66 -12.73
CA GLY A 276 12.92 1.84 -13.55
C GLY A 276 14.10 2.21 -14.44
N GLY A 277 15.33 2.15 -13.91
CA GLY A 277 16.54 2.36 -14.71
C GLY A 277 16.68 1.36 -15.87
N GLN A 278 16.52 0.08 -15.58
CA GLN A 278 16.65 -1.00 -16.59
C GLN A 278 15.55 -0.90 -17.65
N ILE A 279 14.32 -0.62 -17.26
CA ILE A 279 13.19 -0.45 -18.19
C ILE A 279 13.43 0.76 -19.10
N THR A 280 13.82 1.89 -18.51
CA THR A 280 14.08 3.12 -19.26
C THR A 280 15.25 2.96 -20.22
N ASP A 281 16.34 2.35 -19.79
CA ASP A 281 17.52 2.09 -20.66
C ASP A 281 17.16 1.16 -21.82
N SER A 282 16.41 0.09 -21.55
CA SER A 282 15.94 -0.83 -22.59
C SER A 282 15.04 -0.13 -23.61
N TYR A 283 14.16 0.73 -23.13
CA TYR A 283 13.29 1.53 -24.00
C TYR A 283 14.09 2.50 -24.87
N LEU A 284 15.06 3.22 -24.31
CA LEU A 284 15.89 4.17 -25.06
C LEU A 284 16.76 3.48 -26.11
N GLN A 285 17.29 2.29 -25.81
CA GLN A 285 18.00 1.46 -26.79
C GLN A 285 17.08 1.03 -27.93
N PHE A 286 15.88 0.53 -27.61
CA PHE A 286 14.90 0.13 -28.64
C PHE A 286 14.46 1.29 -29.51
N ALA A 287 14.28 2.48 -28.92
CA ALA A 287 13.88 3.71 -29.62
C ALA A 287 15.02 4.38 -30.40
N GLY A 288 16.25 3.85 -30.33
CA GLY A 288 17.40 4.38 -31.07
C GLY A 288 18.02 5.66 -30.50
N PHE A 289 17.77 5.94 -29.19
CA PHE A 289 18.35 7.11 -28.50
C PHE A 289 19.64 6.78 -27.74
N LYS A 290 20.05 5.53 -27.66
CA LYS A 290 21.31 5.01 -27.11
C LYS A 290 21.92 3.96 -28.01
#